data_6dc21dcb79a56c9e428af1755cfbe0e5
#
_entry.id   6dc21dcb79a56c9e428af1755cfbe0e5
#
_cell.length_a   1.000
_cell.length_b   1.000
_cell.length_c   1.000
_cell.angle_alpha   90.00
_cell.angle_beta   90.00
_cell.angle_gamma   90.00
#
_symmetry.space_group_name_H-M   'P 1'
#
loop_
_entity.id
_entity.type
_entity.pdbx_description
1 polymer ?
#
loop_
_entity_poly.entity_id
_entity_poly.type
_entity_poly.pdbx_seq_one_letter_code
_entity_poly.pdbx_strand_id
1 'polypeptide(L)' 'MAYPSPRKLWRIYRAFAVADGASKRDISVARAAFDAGMLATVKLFSVMIENGETKEMVAGIRRTGRDLRALEVKLWH' A
#
# COMPACT_ATOMS: atom_id res chain seq x y z
N MET A 1 15.32 5.80 11.89
CA MET A 1 15.20 5.45 10.47
C MET A 1 14.12 6.31 9.82
N ALA A 2 14.45 7.01 8.77
CA ALA A 2 13.47 7.85 8.09
C ALA A 2 12.44 6.99 7.34
N TYR A 3 11.17 7.35 7.44
CA TYR A 3 10.11 6.68 6.69
C TYR A 3 10.29 6.96 5.20
N PRO A 4 10.16 5.95 4.31
CA PRO A 4 10.31 6.17 2.88
C PRO A 4 9.28 7.18 2.35
N SER A 5 9.70 8.02 1.41
CA SER A 5 8.78 8.95 0.76
C SER A 5 7.77 8.20 -0.11
N PRO A 6 6.59 8.80 -0.39
CA PRO A 6 5.63 8.22 -1.34
C PRO A 6 6.24 7.90 -2.70
N ARG A 7 7.14 8.75 -3.20
CA ARG A 7 7.84 8.55 -4.46
C ARG A 7 8.72 7.30 -4.43
N LYS A 8 9.43 7.06 -3.33
CA LYS A 8 10.26 5.86 -3.15
C LYS A 8 9.41 4.60 -3.06
N LEU A 9 8.33 4.66 -2.30
CA LEU A 9 7.38 3.54 -2.18
C LEU A 9 6.74 3.21 -3.52
N TRP A 10 6.39 4.22 -4.32
CA TRP A 10 5.88 4.02 -5.67
C TRP A 10 6.88 3.30 -6.56
N ARG A 11 8.16 3.68 -6.52
CA ARG A 11 9.20 2.99 -7.31
C ARG A 11 9.30 1.52 -6.97
N ILE A 12 9.24 1.19 -5.68
CA ILE A 12 9.28 -0.19 -5.22
C ILE A 12 8.05 -0.95 -5.72
N TYR A 13 6.88 -0.39 -5.54
CA TYR A 13 5.63 -0.99 -6.00
C TYR A 13 5.62 -1.20 -7.51
N ARG A 14 6.05 -0.20 -8.27
CA ARG A 14 6.12 -0.27 -9.73
C ARG A 14 7.00 -1.41 -10.22
N ALA A 15 8.12 -1.66 -9.55
CA ALA A 15 9.03 -2.74 -9.91
C ALA A 15 8.39 -4.13 -9.77
N PHE A 16 7.46 -4.27 -8.84
CA PHE A 16 6.79 -5.55 -8.59
C PHE A 16 5.49 -5.74 -9.35
N ALA A 17 4.69 -4.69 -9.42
CA ALA A 17 3.28 -4.82 -9.77
C ALA A 17 2.93 -4.31 -11.15
N VAL A 18 3.77 -3.48 -11.76
CA VAL A 18 3.52 -2.93 -13.09
C VAL A 18 4.32 -3.72 -14.11
N ALA A 19 3.63 -4.25 -15.12
CA ALA A 19 4.26 -5.05 -16.15
C ALA A 19 5.28 -4.25 -16.96
N ASP A 20 6.37 -4.91 -17.36
CA ASP A 20 7.32 -4.35 -18.29
C ASP A 20 6.61 -4.05 -19.62
N GLY A 21 6.85 -2.86 -20.16
CA GLY A 21 6.19 -2.44 -21.39
C GLY A 21 4.78 -1.86 -21.21
N ALA A 22 4.33 -1.66 -19.97
CA ALA A 22 3.07 -0.99 -19.71
C ALA A 22 3.05 0.41 -20.33
N SER A 23 1.90 0.82 -20.87
CA SER A 23 1.74 2.14 -21.47
C SER A 23 1.86 3.25 -20.42
N LYS A 24 2.17 4.47 -20.87
CA LYS A 24 2.19 5.65 -19.98
C LYS A 24 0.86 5.85 -19.27
N ARG A 25 -0.24 5.56 -19.96
CA ARG A 25 -1.59 5.66 -19.39
C ARG A 25 -1.78 4.64 -18.27
N ASP A 26 -1.39 3.39 -18.49
CA ASP A 26 -1.51 2.33 -17.49
C ASP A 26 -0.67 2.63 -16.25
N ILE A 27 0.55 3.14 -16.45
CA ILE A 27 1.43 3.54 -15.35
C ILE A 27 0.80 4.70 -14.58
N SER A 28 0.23 5.67 -15.26
CA SER A 28 -0.43 6.83 -14.64
C SER A 28 -1.65 6.41 -13.81
N VAL A 29 -2.47 5.50 -14.34
CA VAL A 29 -3.64 4.95 -13.63
C VAL A 29 -3.19 4.16 -12.39
N ALA A 30 -2.18 3.32 -12.54
CA ALA A 30 -1.64 2.54 -11.42
C ALA A 30 -1.08 3.45 -10.33
N ARG A 31 -0.40 4.51 -10.69
CA ARG A 31 0.13 5.49 -9.73
C ARG A 31 -0.98 6.23 -8.99
N ALA A 32 -2.01 6.66 -9.70
CA ALA A 32 -3.15 7.33 -9.07
C ALA A 32 -3.84 6.42 -8.07
N ALA A 33 -4.04 5.15 -8.41
CA ALA A 33 -4.62 4.17 -7.50
C ALA A 33 -3.73 3.92 -6.28
N PHE A 34 -2.43 3.81 -6.49
CA PHE A 34 -1.45 3.65 -5.40
C PHE A 34 -1.47 4.83 -4.44
N ASP A 35 -1.41 6.05 -4.96
CA ASP A 35 -1.43 7.27 -4.16
C ASP A 35 -2.74 7.41 -3.36
N ALA A 36 -3.87 7.08 -3.98
CA ALA A 36 -5.17 7.11 -3.32
C ALA A 36 -5.24 6.09 -2.17
N GLY A 37 -4.74 4.88 -2.39
CA GLY A 37 -4.68 3.84 -1.36
C GLY A 37 -3.77 4.23 -0.20
N MET A 38 -2.62 4.82 -0.48
CA MET A 38 -1.71 5.33 0.55
C MET A 38 -2.34 6.44 1.37
N LEU A 39 -3.00 7.39 0.71
CA LEU A 39 -3.64 8.51 1.40
C LEU A 39 -4.75 8.00 2.33
N ALA A 40 -5.58 7.09 1.86
CA ALA A 40 -6.65 6.50 2.67
C ALA A 40 -6.09 5.78 3.89
N THR A 41 -5.02 5.02 3.72
CA THR A 41 -4.37 4.28 4.80
C THR A 41 -3.77 5.23 5.85
N VAL A 42 -3.06 6.26 5.41
CA VAL A 42 -2.46 7.26 6.30
C VAL A 42 -3.53 8.00 7.10
N LYS A 43 -4.64 8.40 6.45
CA LYS A 43 -5.76 9.04 7.12
C LYS A 43 -6.37 8.14 8.19
N LEU A 44 -6.61 6.88 7.86
CA LEU A 44 -7.17 5.93 8.82
C LEU A 44 -6.24 5.76 10.03
N PHE A 45 -4.95 5.54 9.79
CA PHE A 45 -3.99 5.35 10.87
C PHE A 45 -3.86 6.61 11.74
N SER A 46 -3.88 7.79 11.13
CA SER A 46 -3.83 9.05 11.87
C SER A 46 -5.02 9.18 12.82
N VAL A 47 -6.23 8.86 12.36
CA VAL A 47 -7.44 8.89 13.19
C VAL A 47 -7.34 7.87 14.34
N MET A 48 -6.87 6.66 14.06
CA MET A 48 -6.72 5.63 15.07
C MET A 48 -5.70 6.02 16.15
N ILE A 49 -4.60 6.62 15.74
CA ILE A 49 -3.58 7.14 16.68
C ILE A 49 -4.15 8.25 17.57
N GLU A 50 -4.86 9.21 16.97
CA GLU A 50 -5.51 10.30 17.70
C GLU A 50 -6.52 9.78 18.72
N ASN A 51 -7.21 8.69 18.41
CA ASN A 51 -8.20 8.06 19.30
C ASN A 51 -7.58 7.12 20.33
N GLY A 52 -6.27 6.95 20.35
CA GLY A 52 -5.58 6.03 21.25
C GLY A 52 -5.72 4.56 20.87
N GLU A 53 -6.06 4.26 19.63
CA GLU A 53 -6.31 2.91 19.12
C GLU A 53 -5.05 2.27 18.49
N THR A 54 -3.87 2.57 19.03
CA THR A 54 -2.60 2.08 18.48
C THR A 54 -2.51 0.55 18.50
N LYS A 55 -3.02 -0.07 19.56
CA LYS A 55 -3.01 -1.54 19.72
C LYS A 55 -3.86 -2.21 18.65
N GLU A 56 -5.05 -1.69 18.42
CA GLU A 56 -5.98 -2.15 17.40
C GLU A 56 -5.44 -1.92 16.00
N MET A 57 -4.75 -0.81 15.79
CA MET A 57 -4.10 -0.50 14.53
C MET A 57 -3.01 -1.52 14.18
N VAL A 58 -2.15 -1.86 15.15
CA VAL A 58 -1.09 -2.86 14.95
C VAL A 58 -1.70 -4.23 14.65
N ALA A 59 -2.74 -4.63 15.39
CA ALA A 59 -3.44 -5.89 15.16
C ALA A 59 -4.08 -5.94 13.75
N GLY A 60 -4.68 -4.82 13.33
CA GLY A 60 -5.27 -4.67 12.00
C GLY A 60 -4.25 -4.77 10.88
N ILE A 61 -3.08 -4.15 11.05
CA ILE A 61 -1.99 -4.21 10.07
C ILE A 61 -1.52 -5.66 9.90
N ARG A 62 -1.35 -6.39 11.00
CA ARG A 62 -0.91 -7.78 10.96
C ARG A 62 -1.93 -8.68 10.26
N ARG A 63 -3.22 -8.49 10.55
CA ARG A 63 -4.30 -9.25 9.91
C ARG A 63 -4.36 -8.95 8.41
N THR A 64 -4.37 -7.68 8.05
CA THR A 64 -4.41 -7.24 6.65
C THR A 64 -3.18 -7.76 5.89
N GLY A 65 -2.01 -7.73 6.51
CA GLY A 65 -0.79 -8.28 5.90
C GLY A 65 -0.92 -9.76 5.60
N ARG A 66 -1.51 -10.54 6.49
CA ARG A 66 -1.76 -11.98 6.25
C ARG A 66 -2.75 -12.19 5.12
N ASP A 67 -3.84 -11.44 5.12
CA ASP A 67 -4.88 -11.54 4.09
C ASP A 67 -4.33 -11.16 2.71
N LEU A 68 -3.52 -10.11 2.63
CA LEU A 68 -2.88 -9.69 1.40
C LEU A 68 -1.86 -10.71 0.89
N ARG A 69 -1.11 -11.37 1.78
CA ARG A 69 -0.21 -12.45 1.39
C ARG A 69 -0.95 -13.64 0.81
N ALA A 70 -2.08 -14.02 1.41
CA ALA A 70 -2.93 -15.08 0.90
C ALA A 70 -3.46 -14.74 -0.49
N LEU A 71 -3.88 -13.49 -0.70
CA LEU A 71 -4.34 -13.00 -1.99
C LEU A 71 -3.20 -12.99 -3.02
N GLU A 72 -2.01 -12.56 -2.63
CA GLU A 72 -0.82 -12.57 -3.47
C GLU A 72 -0.50 -13.98 -3.97
N VAL A 73 -0.49 -14.96 -3.08
CA VAL A 73 -0.27 -16.36 -3.46
C VAL A 73 -1.31 -16.83 -4.48
N LYS A 74 -2.57 -16.50 -4.31
CA LYS A 74 -3.64 -16.82 -5.27
C LYS A 74 -3.43 -16.19 -6.63
N LEU A 75 -2.98 -14.93 -6.66
CA LEU A 75 -2.82 -14.18 -7.91
C LEU A 75 -1.61 -14.64 -8.74
N TRP A 76 -0.56 -15.12 -8.07
CA TRP A 76 0.70 -15.48 -8.72
C TRP A 76 0.90 -16.98 -8.90
N HIS A 77 -0.03 -17.77 -8.46
CA HIS A 77 -0.09 -19.23 -8.65
C HIS A 77 -1.35 -19.63 -9.41
#